data_55231b1879612c2394e6fbdab136a4d4
#
_entry.id   55231b1879612c2394e6fbdab136a4d4
#
_cell.length_a   1.000
_cell.length_b   1.000
_cell.length_c   1.000
_cell.angle_alpha   90.00
_cell.angle_beta   90.00
_cell.angle_gamma   90.00
#
_symmetry.space_group_name_H-M   'P 1'
#
loop_
_entity.id
_entity.type
_entity.pdbx_description
1 polymer ?
#
loop_
_entity_poly.entity_id
_entity_poly.type
_entity_poly.pdbx_seq_one_letter_code
_entity_poly.pdbx_strand_id
1 'polypeptide(L)'
;MEPRERDYAYAGSFYAYAIWIGLGVLSIWEFLNKKIKNIDPRVSAIAVTTVCLFAIPVNMAAQNWDDHNRHARYATTAHARNYLNSCAPNAILFTYGDNDTFPLWYVQEVEGVRRDVRVVNLSLLSGSWYIDQMKRKAYESSGVPISFTHEQYRDGKRDYVLIRDQFKEGNLKDVMEFVASDLPQTKLQGYIKELDFIPTRNVIPVSYTH
;
A
#
# COMPACT_ATOMS: atom_id res chain seq x y z
N MET A 1 10.85 9.00 -15.28
CA MET A 1 10.53 8.23 -14.05
C MET A 1 11.11 6.85 -14.28
N GLU A 2 12.08 6.47 -13.50
CA GLU A 2 12.54 5.08 -13.53
C GLU A 2 11.40 4.17 -13.10
N PRO A 3 11.15 3.08 -13.84
CA PRO A 3 10.16 2.12 -13.41
C PRO A 3 10.64 1.53 -12.08
N ARG A 4 9.80 1.56 -11.07
CA ARG A 4 10.03 0.94 -9.76
C ARG A 4 10.41 -0.53 -9.99
N GLU A 5 11.53 -0.95 -9.42
CA GLU A 5 11.89 -2.37 -9.40
C GLU A 5 10.76 -3.18 -8.76
N ARG A 6 10.29 -4.17 -9.50
CA ARG A 6 9.15 -5.00 -9.08
C ARG A 6 9.53 -6.48 -9.04
N ASP A 7 10.71 -6.78 -8.52
CA ASP A 7 11.22 -8.15 -8.42
C ASP A 7 10.28 -9.08 -7.67
N TYR A 8 9.52 -8.53 -6.71
CA TYR A 8 8.48 -9.28 -6.01
C TYR A 8 7.39 -9.85 -6.92
N ALA A 9 7.15 -9.26 -8.10
CA ALA A 9 6.19 -9.79 -9.08
C ALA A 9 6.64 -11.15 -9.66
N TYR A 10 7.93 -11.42 -9.61
CA TYR A 10 8.53 -12.67 -10.08
C TYR A 10 8.84 -13.66 -8.95
N ALA A 11 8.44 -13.38 -7.71
CA ALA A 11 8.75 -14.23 -6.57
C ALA A 11 8.34 -15.70 -6.77
N GLY A 12 7.16 -15.93 -7.37
CA GLY A 12 6.69 -17.27 -7.70
C GLY A 12 7.57 -17.98 -8.73
N SER A 13 8.07 -17.25 -9.72
CA SER A 13 8.99 -17.80 -10.74
C SER A 13 10.35 -18.15 -10.14
N PHE A 14 10.89 -17.31 -9.28
CA PHE A 14 12.14 -17.57 -8.57
C PHE A 14 12.01 -18.76 -7.62
N TYR A 15 10.87 -18.93 -6.98
CA TYR A 15 10.60 -20.10 -6.14
C TYR A 15 10.61 -21.40 -6.95
N ALA A 16 9.92 -21.43 -8.10
CA ALA A 16 9.91 -22.58 -9.00
C ALA A 16 11.33 -22.88 -9.55
N TYR A 17 12.08 -21.83 -9.88
CA TYR A 17 13.46 -21.94 -10.36
C TYR A 17 14.40 -22.52 -9.30
N ALA A 18 14.25 -22.12 -8.04
CA ALA A 18 15.01 -22.68 -6.93
C ALA A 18 14.77 -24.20 -6.74
N ILE A 19 13.54 -24.67 -6.95
CA ILE A 19 13.22 -26.10 -6.94
C ILE A 19 13.95 -26.82 -8.07
N TRP A 20 13.97 -26.26 -9.27
CA TRP A 20 14.68 -26.86 -10.41
C TRP A 20 16.19 -26.93 -10.17
N ILE A 21 16.77 -25.91 -9.56
CA ILE A 21 18.18 -25.93 -9.16
C ILE A 21 18.44 -27.09 -8.19
N GLY A 22 17.59 -27.28 -7.18
CA GLY A 22 17.69 -28.39 -6.23
C GLY A 22 17.61 -29.76 -6.91
N LEU A 23 16.68 -29.94 -7.86
CA LEU A 23 16.59 -31.16 -8.66
C LEU A 23 17.83 -31.37 -9.53
N GLY A 24 18.41 -30.27 -10.08
CA GLY A 24 19.66 -30.29 -10.81
C GLY A 24 20.84 -30.85 -10.00
N VAL A 25 20.94 -30.48 -8.71
CA VAL A 25 21.96 -31.01 -7.79
C VAL A 25 21.82 -32.51 -7.63
N LEU A 26 20.60 -33.02 -7.46
CA LEU A 26 20.33 -34.45 -7.35
C LEU A 26 20.72 -35.19 -8.68
N SER A 27 20.38 -34.60 -9.81
CA SER A 27 20.71 -35.18 -11.13
C SER A 27 22.21 -35.25 -11.37
N ILE A 28 22.98 -34.23 -10.97
CA ILE A 28 24.43 -34.20 -11.02
C ILE A 28 25.02 -35.31 -10.13
N TRP A 29 24.50 -35.42 -8.90
CA TRP A 29 24.94 -36.47 -7.97
C TRP A 29 24.70 -37.89 -8.53
N GLU A 30 23.50 -38.16 -9.03
CA GLU A 30 23.17 -39.45 -9.65
C GLU A 30 24.06 -39.75 -10.87
N PHE A 31 24.28 -38.78 -11.76
CA PHE A 31 25.11 -38.89 -12.93
C PHE A 31 26.55 -39.25 -12.54
N LEU A 32 27.14 -38.59 -11.58
CA LEU A 32 28.47 -38.84 -11.08
C LEU A 32 28.61 -40.26 -10.48
N ASN A 33 27.65 -40.69 -9.66
CA ASN A 33 27.64 -42.03 -9.07
C ASN A 33 27.51 -43.15 -10.10
N LYS A 34 26.79 -42.92 -11.23
CA LYS A 34 26.70 -43.86 -12.33
C LYS A 34 27.98 -43.94 -13.13
N LYS A 35 28.71 -42.83 -13.25
CA LYS A 35 29.89 -42.76 -14.14
C LYS A 35 31.20 -43.13 -13.44
N ILE A 36 31.35 -42.83 -12.16
CA ILE A 36 32.54 -43.07 -11.36
C ILE A 36 32.33 -44.33 -10.51
N LYS A 37 32.88 -45.47 -10.97
CA LYS A 37 32.85 -46.72 -10.19
C LYS A 37 33.77 -46.56 -8.95
N ASN A 38 33.32 -47.05 -7.80
CA ASN A 38 34.05 -47.07 -6.53
C ASN A 38 34.12 -45.77 -5.70
N ILE A 39 33.23 -44.84 -5.94
CA ILE A 39 33.05 -43.68 -5.07
C ILE A 39 31.98 -44.00 -3.97
N ASP A 40 32.24 -43.66 -2.73
CA ASP A 40 31.21 -43.74 -1.71
C ASP A 40 30.08 -42.72 -2.02
N PRO A 41 28.81 -43.17 -2.11
CA PRO A 41 27.70 -42.28 -2.40
C PRO A 41 27.53 -41.12 -1.44
N ARG A 42 27.95 -41.26 -0.17
CA ARG A 42 27.92 -40.21 0.82
C ARG A 42 28.98 -39.15 0.54
N VAL A 43 30.19 -39.57 0.18
CA VAL A 43 31.30 -38.67 -0.13
C VAL A 43 30.97 -37.87 -1.41
N SER A 44 30.43 -38.53 -2.45
CA SER A 44 29.99 -37.84 -3.67
C SER A 44 28.83 -36.85 -3.41
N ALA A 45 27.86 -37.21 -2.56
CA ALA A 45 26.79 -36.32 -2.15
C ALA A 45 27.31 -35.06 -1.46
N ILE A 46 28.19 -35.20 -0.53
CA ILE A 46 28.81 -34.08 0.21
C ILE A 46 29.58 -33.19 -0.77
N ALA A 47 30.40 -33.80 -1.63
CA ALA A 47 31.22 -33.06 -2.58
C ALA A 47 30.34 -32.26 -3.59
N VAL A 48 29.33 -32.87 -4.18
CA VAL A 48 28.41 -32.22 -5.13
C VAL A 48 27.63 -31.09 -4.42
N THR A 49 27.09 -31.39 -3.25
CA THR A 49 26.33 -30.37 -2.47
C THR A 49 27.21 -29.19 -2.10
N THR A 50 28.45 -29.44 -1.68
CA THR A 50 29.39 -28.37 -1.31
C THR A 50 29.73 -27.49 -2.53
N VAL A 51 30.07 -28.10 -3.67
CA VAL A 51 30.37 -27.35 -4.90
C VAL A 51 29.15 -26.52 -5.34
N CYS A 52 27.97 -27.12 -5.37
CA CYS A 52 26.74 -26.41 -5.76
C CYS A 52 26.38 -25.31 -4.76
N LEU A 53 26.62 -25.49 -3.48
CA LEU A 53 26.40 -24.47 -2.43
C LEU A 53 27.27 -23.23 -2.69
N PHE A 54 28.53 -23.41 -3.00
CA PHE A 54 29.43 -22.28 -3.30
C PHE A 54 29.13 -21.67 -4.68
N ALA A 55 28.82 -22.50 -5.67
CA ALA A 55 28.56 -22.01 -7.03
C ALA A 55 27.24 -21.22 -7.15
N ILE A 56 26.22 -21.53 -6.35
CA ILE A 56 24.90 -20.92 -6.49
C ILE A 56 24.55 -20.03 -5.30
N PRO A 57 24.13 -20.53 -4.11
CA PRO A 57 23.64 -19.64 -3.05
C PRO A 57 24.73 -18.72 -2.47
N VAL A 58 25.96 -19.20 -2.31
CA VAL A 58 27.04 -18.34 -1.79
C VAL A 58 27.41 -17.26 -2.82
N ASN A 59 27.52 -17.63 -4.10
CA ASN A 59 27.79 -16.67 -5.16
C ASN A 59 26.66 -15.63 -5.30
N MET A 60 25.39 -16.05 -5.25
CA MET A 60 24.26 -15.13 -5.24
C MET A 60 24.29 -14.18 -4.04
N ALA A 61 24.56 -14.71 -2.84
CA ALA A 61 24.68 -13.89 -1.65
C ALA A 61 25.82 -12.86 -1.78
N ALA A 62 26.99 -13.28 -2.26
CA ALA A 62 28.13 -12.39 -2.43
C ALA A 62 27.89 -11.26 -3.45
N GLN A 63 27.21 -11.55 -4.53
CA GLN A 63 26.94 -10.56 -5.59
C GLN A 63 25.77 -9.62 -5.25
N ASN A 64 24.77 -10.09 -4.50
CA ASN A 64 23.56 -9.31 -4.24
C ASN A 64 23.51 -8.75 -2.82
N TRP A 65 24.50 -9.01 -1.97
CA TRP A 65 24.51 -8.57 -0.58
C TRP A 65 24.37 -7.06 -0.44
N ASP A 66 25.10 -6.33 -1.28
CA ASP A 66 25.14 -4.87 -1.24
C ASP A 66 23.77 -4.29 -1.61
N ASP A 67 23.16 -4.77 -2.68
CA ASP A 67 21.86 -4.30 -3.17
C ASP A 67 20.71 -4.59 -2.19
N HIS A 68 20.78 -5.72 -1.49
CA HIS A 68 19.75 -6.16 -0.55
C HIS A 68 20.02 -5.74 0.91
N ASN A 69 21.20 -5.20 1.19
CA ASN A 69 21.52 -4.73 2.53
C ASN A 69 20.69 -3.47 2.89
N ARG A 70 19.82 -3.63 3.88
CA ARG A 70 18.97 -2.55 4.41
C ARG A 70 19.55 -1.90 5.68
N HIS A 71 20.75 -2.32 6.09
CA HIS A 71 21.42 -1.74 7.26
C HIS A 71 21.68 -0.25 7.05
N ALA A 72 21.39 0.53 8.08
CA ALA A 72 21.55 2.00 8.07
C ALA A 72 20.67 2.77 7.06
N ARG A 73 19.62 2.19 6.48
CA ARG A 73 18.67 2.90 5.62
C ARG A 73 17.55 3.55 6.43
N TYR A 74 17.86 4.62 7.14
CA TYR A 74 16.92 5.32 8.03
C TYR A 74 16.22 6.51 7.38
N ALA A 75 16.49 6.83 6.13
CA ALA A 75 15.95 8.01 5.46
C ALA A 75 14.41 8.04 5.47
N THR A 76 13.78 6.91 5.18
CA THR A 76 12.32 6.77 5.17
C THR A 76 11.71 7.01 6.55
N THR A 77 12.30 6.43 7.60
CA THR A 77 11.84 6.61 8.98
C THR A 77 12.04 8.04 9.45
N ALA A 78 13.20 8.66 9.14
CA ALA A 78 13.47 10.05 9.48
C ALA A 78 12.49 11.00 8.78
N HIS A 79 12.21 10.76 7.50
CA HIS A 79 11.21 11.52 6.75
C HIS A 79 9.82 11.41 7.39
N ALA A 80 9.38 10.19 7.69
CA ALA A 80 8.08 9.94 8.31
C ALA A 80 7.94 10.62 9.68
N ARG A 81 8.99 10.58 10.52
CA ARG A 81 9.01 11.29 11.80
C ARG A 81 8.89 12.81 11.62
N ASN A 82 9.64 13.37 10.67
CA ASN A 82 9.60 14.80 10.39
C ASN A 82 8.20 15.21 9.89
N TYR A 83 7.60 14.39 9.04
CA TYR A 83 6.28 14.63 8.49
C TYR A 83 5.21 14.66 9.59
N LEU A 84 5.18 13.65 10.45
CA LEU A 84 4.26 13.60 11.59
C LEU A 84 4.50 14.75 12.58
N ASN A 85 5.76 15.07 12.88
CA ASN A 85 6.12 16.13 13.82
C ASN A 85 5.79 17.53 13.29
N SER A 86 5.63 17.72 11.99
CA SER A 86 5.19 18.98 11.39
C SER A 86 3.68 19.23 11.52
N CYS A 87 2.91 18.18 11.84
CA CYS A 87 1.46 18.31 12.02
C CYS A 87 1.09 18.97 13.33
N ALA A 88 -0.02 19.73 13.34
CA ALA A 88 -0.62 20.23 14.55
C ALA A 88 -1.04 19.07 15.49
N PRO A 89 -1.19 19.30 16.81
CA PRO A 89 -1.75 18.28 17.70
C PRO A 89 -3.14 17.82 17.25
N ASN A 90 -3.39 16.52 17.32
CA ASN A 90 -4.65 15.87 16.90
C ASN A 90 -5.05 16.14 15.45
N ALA A 91 -4.09 16.43 14.56
CA ALA A 91 -4.37 16.68 13.16
C ALA A 91 -4.88 15.43 12.43
N ILE A 92 -5.64 15.66 11.37
CA ILE A 92 -5.95 14.64 10.36
C ILE A 92 -5.01 14.88 9.19
N LEU A 93 -4.18 13.88 8.88
CA LEU A 93 -3.21 13.92 7.81
C LEU A 93 -3.67 13.03 6.65
N PHE A 94 -3.98 13.64 5.51
CA PHE A 94 -4.33 12.90 4.32
C PHE A 94 -3.09 12.51 3.52
N THR A 95 -3.01 11.25 3.15
CA THR A 95 -1.93 10.69 2.32
C THR A 95 -2.50 10.01 1.08
N TYR A 96 -1.66 9.82 0.07
CA TYR A 96 -2.09 9.17 -1.17
C TYR A 96 -1.12 8.05 -1.57
N GLY A 97 -1.60 6.81 -1.49
CA GLY A 97 -0.82 5.62 -1.84
C GLY A 97 0.09 5.08 -0.72
N ASP A 98 0.77 4.00 -1.02
CA ASP A 98 1.50 3.18 -0.04
C ASP A 98 2.77 3.86 0.47
N ASN A 99 3.51 4.49 -0.45
CA ASN A 99 4.82 5.06 -0.14
C ASN A 99 4.74 6.23 0.86
N ASP A 100 3.63 6.98 0.81
CA ASP A 100 3.40 8.09 1.73
C ASP A 100 2.82 7.60 3.06
N THR A 101 2.03 6.53 3.03
CA THR A 101 1.24 6.07 4.18
C THR A 101 2.00 5.09 5.08
N PHE A 102 2.59 4.05 4.50
CA PHE A 102 3.17 2.95 5.30
C PHE A 102 4.35 3.38 6.17
N PRO A 103 5.23 4.27 5.74
CA PRO A 103 6.27 4.78 6.64
C PRO A 103 5.71 5.53 7.86
N LEU A 104 4.61 6.28 7.69
CA LEU A 104 3.94 6.99 8.78
C LEU A 104 3.32 5.99 9.76
N TRP A 105 2.60 5.00 9.26
CA TRP A 105 2.05 3.93 10.10
C TRP A 105 3.13 3.16 10.84
N TYR A 106 4.25 2.83 10.18
CA TYR A 106 5.37 2.19 10.85
C TYR A 106 5.86 3.01 12.06
N VAL A 107 6.07 4.31 11.86
CA VAL A 107 6.55 5.20 12.92
C VAL A 107 5.52 5.36 14.05
N GLN A 108 4.23 5.38 13.72
CA GLN A 108 3.16 5.43 14.73
C GLN A 108 3.01 4.11 15.49
N GLU A 109 2.95 2.98 14.78
CA GLU A 109 2.64 1.68 15.37
C GLU A 109 3.83 1.04 16.09
N VAL A 110 5.03 1.16 15.51
CA VAL A 110 6.23 0.49 16.03
C VAL A 110 7.02 1.40 16.97
N GLU A 111 7.13 2.69 16.64
CA GLU A 111 7.93 3.64 17.39
C GLU A 111 7.09 4.51 18.36
N GLY A 112 5.78 4.46 18.25
CA GLY A 112 4.87 5.20 19.13
C GLY A 112 4.88 6.72 18.94
N VAL A 113 5.35 7.21 17.79
CA VAL A 113 5.52 8.65 17.53
C VAL A 113 4.22 9.26 17.00
N ARG A 114 3.76 10.36 17.62
CA ARG A 114 2.62 11.16 17.18
C ARG A 114 1.35 10.33 16.87
N ARG A 115 0.97 9.46 17.78
CA ARG A 115 -0.24 8.63 17.71
C ARG A 115 -1.53 9.45 17.91
N ASP A 116 -1.38 10.73 18.22
CA ASP A 116 -2.43 11.74 18.21
C ASP A 116 -2.85 12.15 16.80
N VAL A 117 -1.96 12.04 15.81
CA VAL A 117 -2.22 12.38 14.41
C VAL A 117 -2.96 11.24 13.71
N ARG A 118 -4.09 11.54 13.08
CA ARG A 118 -4.86 10.56 12.33
C ARG A 118 -4.40 10.52 10.87
N VAL A 119 -3.65 9.49 10.49
CA VAL A 119 -3.23 9.29 9.09
C VAL A 119 -4.36 8.61 8.32
N VAL A 120 -4.80 9.25 7.24
CA VAL A 120 -5.91 8.81 6.39
C VAL A 120 -5.42 8.62 4.95
N ASN A 121 -5.39 7.38 4.49
CA ASN A 121 -5.02 7.08 3.10
C ASN A 121 -6.22 7.27 2.17
N LEU A 122 -6.12 8.22 1.25
CA LEU A 122 -7.20 8.56 0.30
C LEU A 122 -7.54 7.41 -0.65
N SER A 123 -6.56 6.58 -1.01
CA SER A 123 -6.81 5.43 -1.88
C SER A 123 -7.65 4.35 -1.19
N LEU A 124 -7.47 4.17 0.12
CA LEU A 124 -8.24 3.20 0.91
C LEU A 124 -9.63 3.70 1.28
N LEU A 125 -9.88 5.01 1.24
CA LEU A 125 -11.21 5.57 1.49
C LEU A 125 -12.27 5.16 0.46
N SER A 126 -11.89 4.53 -0.64
CA SER A 126 -12.83 3.88 -1.55
C SER A 126 -13.50 2.63 -0.96
N GLY A 127 -12.93 2.03 0.08
CA GLY A 127 -13.46 0.84 0.75
C GLY A 127 -14.29 1.17 1.99
N SER A 128 -15.51 0.65 2.08
CA SER A 128 -16.41 0.85 3.21
C SER A 128 -15.80 0.43 4.55
N TRP A 129 -15.05 -0.68 4.57
CA TRP A 129 -14.34 -1.17 5.76
C TRP A 129 -13.33 -0.17 6.32
N TYR A 130 -12.63 0.56 5.44
CA TYR A 130 -11.64 1.53 5.87
C TYR A 130 -12.30 2.80 6.41
N ILE A 131 -13.42 3.23 5.82
CA ILE A 131 -14.24 4.33 6.34
C ILE A 131 -14.71 4.00 7.75
N ASP A 132 -15.23 2.78 7.98
CA ASP A 132 -15.64 2.32 9.31
C ASP A 132 -14.48 2.36 10.31
N GLN A 133 -13.29 1.97 9.88
CA GLN A 133 -12.09 2.02 10.71
C GLN A 133 -11.69 3.47 11.03
N MET A 134 -11.78 4.38 10.07
CA MET A 134 -11.45 5.79 10.28
C MET A 134 -12.42 6.51 11.22
N LYS A 135 -13.68 6.08 11.28
CA LYS A 135 -14.69 6.64 12.21
C LYS A 135 -14.44 6.25 13.68
N ARG A 136 -13.61 5.26 13.93
CA ARG A 136 -13.31 4.81 15.30
C ARG A 136 -12.10 5.55 15.87
N LYS A 137 -12.11 5.73 17.18
CA LYS A 137 -10.92 6.19 17.91
C LYS A 137 -9.79 5.17 17.75
N ALA A 138 -8.56 5.66 17.55
CA ALA A 138 -7.36 4.84 17.56
C ALA A 138 -6.27 5.55 18.38
N TYR A 139 -5.80 4.87 19.42
CA TYR A 139 -4.84 5.43 20.38
C TYR A 139 -5.31 6.76 20.96
N GLU A 140 -4.52 7.81 20.82
CA GLU A 140 -4.82 9.16 21.27
C GLU A 140 -5.65 9.94 20.24
N SER A 141 -5.71 9.50 18.96
CA SER A 141 -6.46 10.20 17.93
C SER A 141 -7.96 9.89 17.99
N SER A 142 -8.80 10.90 17.88
CA SER A 142 -10.24 10.74 17.70
C SER A 142 -10.57 10.15 16.32
N GLY A 143 -11.79 9.61 16.18
CA GLY A 143 -12.30 9.20 14.87
C GLY A 143 -12.45 10.40 13.93
N VAL A 144 -12.27 10.15 12.64
CA VAL A 144 -12.53 11.16 11.60
C VAL A 144 -14.02 11.52 11.61
N PRO A 145 -14.39 12.81 11.59
CA PRO A 145 -15.78 13.25 11.70
C PRO A 145 -16.58 13.06 10.40
N ILE A 146 -16.71 11.80 9.97
CA ILE A 146 -17.50 11.41 8.81
C ILE A 146 -18.96 11.27 9.24
N SER A 147 -19.84 12.13 8.74
CA SER A 147 -21.26 12.18 9.11
C SER A 147 -22.12 11.08 8.46
N PHE A 148 -21.69 10.52 7.34
CA PHE A 148 -22.41 9.46 6.66
C PHE A 148 -22.54 8.19 7.51
N THR A 149 -23.70 7.55 7.44
CA THR A 149 -23.92 6.20 8.01
C THR A 149 -23.31 5.13 7.10
N HIS A 150 -23.05 3.94 7.66
CA HIS A 150 -22.50 2.82 6.88
C HIS A 150 -23.35 2.50 5.63
N GLU A 151 -24.67 2.53 5.75
CA GLU A 151 -25.58 2.28 4.62
C GLU A 151 -25.47 3.29 3.49
N GLN A 152 -24.98 4.49 3.77
CA GLN A 152 -24.81 5.54 2.77
C GLN A 152 -23.52 5.42 1.95
N TYR A 153 -22.49 4.73 2.47
CA TYR A 153 -21.22 4.53 1.77
C TYR A 153 -20.82 3.06 1.60
N ARG A 154 -21.70 2.11 1.93
CA ARG A 154 -21.41 0.70 1.68
C ARG A 154 -21.12 0.46 0.20
N ASP A 155 -20.37 -0.61 -0.08
CA ASP A 155 -19.92 -0.97 -1.42
C ASP A 155 -21.10 -0.94 -2.43
N GLY A 156 -20.87 -0.30 -3.55
CA GLY A 156 -21.87 -0.11 -4.60
C GLY A 156 -22.85 1.06 -4.40
N LYS A 157 -22.75 1.84 -3.31
CA LYS A 157 -23.62 3.02 -3.09
C LYS A 157 -22.97 4.30 -3.60
N ARG A 158 -21.93 4.80 -3.00
CA ARG A 158 -21.27 6.08 -3.33
C ARG A 158 -19.86 5.89 -3.85
N ASP A 159 -19.68 4.91 -4.73
CA ASP A 159 -18.35 4.57 -5.24
C ASP A 159 -17.74 5.71 -6.08
N TYR A 160 -18.58 6.55 -6.66
CA TYR A 160 -18.17 7.72 -7.44
C TYR A 160 -19.26 8.79 -7.48
N VAL A 161 -18.85 10.03 -7.72
CA VAL A 161 -19.72 11.19 -7.89
C VAL A 161 -19.54 11.71 -9.30
N LEU A 162 -20.64 11.94 -10.03
CA LEU A 162 -20.60 12.49 -11.37
C LEU A 162 -20.46 14.01 -11.34
N ILE A 163 -19.72 14.56 -12.29
CA ILE A 163 -19.66 16.00 -12.50
C ILE A 163 -20.66 16.36 -13.61
N ARG A 164 -21.59 17.23 -13.30
CA ARG A 164 -22.59 17.73 -14.25
C ARG A 164 -22.57 19.26 -14.24
N ASP A 165 -21.84 19.83 -15.19
CA ASP A 165 -21.65 21.28 -15.27
C ASP A 165 -22.97 22.00 -15.57
N GLN A 166 -23.73 22.29 -14.52
CA GLN A 166 -24.97 23.09 -14.60
C GLN A 166 -24.72 24.58 -14.36
N PHE A 167 -23.65 24.88 -13.61
CA PHE A 167 -23.23 26.25 -13.27
C PHE A 167 -21.78 26.48 -13.69
N LYS A 168 -21.43 27.73 -14.01
CA LYS A 168 -20.07 28.10 -14.37
C LYS A 168 -19.09 27.89 -13.22
N GLU A 169 -19.51 28.23 -12.01
CA GLU A 169 -18.71 28.10 -10.80
C GLU A 169 -19.65 27.95 -9.60
N GLY A 170 -19.13 27.39 -8.51
CA GLY A 170 -19.86 27.20 -7.26
C GLY A 170 -18.95 27.33 -6.04
N ASN A 171 -19.50 27.82 -4.95
CA ASN A 171 -18.79 27.84 -3.67
C ASN A 171 -18.61 26.41 -3.16
N LEU A 172 -17.40 26.06 -2.66
CA LEU A 172 -17.09 24.72 -2.17
C LEU A 172 -18.08 24.28 -1.09
N LYS A 173 -18.40 25.17 -0.15
CA LYS A 173 -19.32 24.89 0.95
C LYS A 173 -20.69 24.50 0.42
N ASP A 174 -21.26 25.30 -0.49
CA ASP A 174 -22.58 25.06 -1.03
C ASP A 174 -22.65 23.75 -1.85
N VAL A 175 -21.60 23.47 -2.61
CA VAL A 175 -21.48 22.21 -3.37
C VAL A 175 -21.40 21.02 -2.44
N MET A 176 -20.64 21.10 -1.37
CA MET A 176 -20.52 20.03 -0.36
C MET A 176 -21.82 19.84 0.42
N GLU A 177 -22.49 20.92 0.81
CA GLU A 177 -23.81 20.85 1.48
C GLU A 177 -24.87 20.27 0.55
N PHE A 178 -24.83 20.59 -0.75
CA PHE A 178 -25.73 20.01 -1.76
C PHE A 178 -25.58 18.49 -1.79
N VAL A 179 -24.36 17.98 -1.95
CA VAL A 179 -24.10 16.52 -1.99
C VAL A 179 -24.44 15.87 -0.64
N ALA A 180 -24.08 16.50 0.48
CA ALA A 180 -24.31 15.98 1.81
C ALA A 180 -25.77 15.94 2.23
N SER A 181 -26.63 16.75 1.62
CA SER A 181 -28.07 16.79 1.94
C SER A 181 -28.81 15.50 1.61
N ASP A 182 -28.25 14.69 0.70
CA ASP A 182 -28.79 13.38 0.27
C ASP A 182 -30.27 13.43 -0.19
N LEU A 183 -30.69 14.59 -0.69
CA LEU A 183 -32.04 14.81 -1.17
C LEU A 183 -32.23 14.20 -2.58
N PRO A 184 -33.46 13.85 -2.99
CA PRO A 184 -33.72 13.30 -4.34
C PRO A 184 -33.18 14.19 -5.48
N GLN A 185 -33.13 15.49 -5.28
CA GLN A 185 -32.60 16.45 -6.24
C GLN A 185 -31.08 16.39 -6.43
N THR A 186 -30.35 15.77 -5.49
CA THR A 186 -28.91 15.55 -5.60
C THR A 186 -28.58 14.27 -6.36
N LYS A 187 -29.58 13.50 -6.75
CA LYS A 187 -29.47 12.24 -7.45
C LYS A 187 -29.82 12.40 -8.93
N LEU A 188 -29.06 11.70 -9.77
CA LEU A 188 -29.43 11.58 -11.19
C LEU A 188 -30.58 10.58 -11.32
N GLN A 189 -31.68 11.05 -11.88
CA GLN A 189 -32.84 10.21 -12.18
C GLN A 189 -32.63 9.43 -13.49
N GLY A 190 -33.18 8.22 -13.57
CA GLY A 190 -33.14 7.39 -14.77
C GLY A 190 -31.98 6.40 -14.87
N TYR A 191 -31.15 6.29 -13.85
CA TYR A 191 -30.11 5.27 -13.75
C TYR A 191 -30.55 4.11 -12.85
N ILE A 192 -30.05 2.90 -13.14
CA ILE A 192 -30.35 1.68 -12.36
C ILE A 192 -29.87 1.82 -10.91
N LYS A 193 -28.84 2.65 -10.68
CA LYS A 193 -28.33 3.04 -9.35
C LYS A 193 -28.57 4.52 -9.13
N GLU A 194 -28.89 4.90 -7.89
CA GLU A 194 -28.90 6.31 -7.48
C GLU A 194 -27.47 6.83 -7.48
N LEU A 195 -27.16 7.76 -8.35
CA LEU A 195 -25.84 8.38 -8.48
C LEU A 195 -25.89 9.81 -7.99
N ASP A 196 -25.00 10.13 -7.04
CA ASP A 196 -24.75 11.50 -6.66
C ASP A 196 -24.08 12.28 -7.78
N PHE A 197 -24.34 13.58 -7.87
CA PHE A 197 -23.62 14.45 -8.78
C PHE A 197 -23.24 15.77 -8.11
N ILE A 198 -22.18 16.39 -8.60
CA ILE A 198 -21.83 17.76 -8.27
C ILE A 198 -22.18 18.67 -9.45
N PRO A 199 -22.76 19.86 -9.18
CA PRO A 199 -23.34 20.70 -10.23
C PRO A 199 -22.32 21.51 -11.02
N THR A 200 -21.06 21.53 -10.64
CA THR A 200 -19.97 22.21 -11.34
C THR A 200 -18.61 21.60 -11.00
N ARG A 201 -17.69 21.62 -11.98
CA ARG A 201 -16.28 21.27 -11.75
C ARG A 201 -15.45 22.43 -11.21
N ASN A 202 -15.92 23.65 -11.39
CA ASN A 202 -15.22 24.86 -10.99
C ASN A 202 -15.67 25.27 -9.59
N VAL A 203 -14.97 24.77 -8.59
CA VAL A 203 -15.30 25.02 -7.20
C VAL A 203 -14.34 26.07 -6.64
N ILE A 204 -14.91 27.16 -6.10
CA ILE A 204 -14.15 28.23 -5.48
C ILE A 204 -14.03 27.91 -3.99
N PRO A 205 -12.80 27.87 -3.41
CA PRO A 205 -12.61 27.71 -1.98
C PRO A 205 -13.33 28.81 -1.21
N VAL A 206 -13.85 28.45 -0.05
CA VAL A 206 -14.42 29.45 0.89
C VAL A 206 -13.28 30.36 1.34
N SER A 207 -13.34 31.64 0.98
CA SER A 207 -12.44 32.62 1.58
C SER A 207 -12.87 32.83 3.04
N TYR A 208 -12.01 32.48 3.98
CA TYR A 208 -12.18 32.93 5.37
C TYR A 208 -11.90 34.44 5.36
N THR A 209 -12.93 35.24 5.24
CA THR A 209 -12.87 36.65 5.64
C THR A 209 -12.81 36.65 7.16
N HIS A 210 -11.66 37.04 7.69
CA HIS A 210 -11.46 37.32 9.10
C HIS A 210 -12.34 38.47 9.56
#